data_15945b7c6e3751d65b7446157d13df59
#
_entry.id   15945b7c6e3751d65b7446157d13df59
#
_cell.length_a   1.000
_cell.length_b   1.000
_cell.length_c   1.000
_cell.angle_alpha   90.00
_cell.angle_beta   90.00
_cell.angle_gamma   90.00
#
_symmetry.space_group_name_H-M   'P 1'
#
loop_
_entity.id
_entity.type
_entity.pdbx_description
1 polymer ?
#
loop_
_entity_poly.entity_id
_entity_poly.type
_entity_poly.pdbx_seq_one_letter_code
_entity_poly.pdbx_strand_id
1 'polypeptide(L)'
;TPFFSESVYEFILPKPGKEYLVFPDIIWNYQALRDNNQAVPVSISVKAELNRKKMPQRLKTISMRSINECPLGYVDDKMKFHDTGEFFAAYVNEEHPQIDKLLREALDTRLVNRFLGYQGDTSQSENVDKQVYALWNVLQKRNFKYSSTTNSSLSSNVVYTQRVRTLDDALESSQINCVDGSVFL
;
A
#
# COMPACT_ATOMS: atom_id res chain seq x y z
N THR A 1 0.22 19.41 -9.45
CA THR A 1 -0.76 19.02 -8.43
C THR A 1 -0.09 19.01 -7.06
N PRO A 2 -0.81 19.02 -5.93
CA PRO A 2 -0.17 18.88 -4.62
C PRO A 2 0.51 17.52 -4.43
N PHE A 3 0.10 16.48 -5.16
CA PHE A 3 0.57 15.11 -4.97
C PHE A 3 1.80 14.73 -5.80
N PHE A 4 2.09 15.47 -6.86
CA PHE A 4 3.27 15.22 -7.69
C PHE A 4 3.68 16.47 -8.48
N SER A 5 4.95 16.55 -8.79
CA SER A 5 5.56 17.61 -9.60
C SER A 5 5.41 17.35 -11.08
N GLU A 6 5.67 18.37 -11.90
CA GLU A 6 5.80 18.18 -13.34
C GLU A 6 7.03 17.30 -13.61
N SER A 7 6.86 16.30 -14.47
CA SER A 7 7.95 15.47 -14.95
C SER A 7 7.97 15.50 -16.48
N VAL A 8 9.15 15.43 -17.05
CA VAL A 8 9.38 15.38 -18.49
C VAL A 8 10.04 14.06 -18.83
N TYR A 9 9.51 13.38 -19.81
CA TYR A 9 10.03 12.11 -20.28
C TYR A 9 10.25 12.15 -21.79
N GLU A 10 11.47 11.83 -22.23
CA GLU A 10 11.83 11.76 -23.63
C GLU A 10 11.98 10.30 -24.06
N PHE A 11 11.42 9.96 -25.21
CA PHE A 11 11.49 8.61 -25.75
C PHE A 11 11.45 8.61 -27.27
N ILE A 12 11.91 7.52 -27.88
CA ILE A 12 11.91 7.34 -29.32
C ILE A 12 10.78 6.38 -29.70
N LEU A 13 9.96 6.77 -30.67
CA LEU A 13 8.95 5.93 -31.29
C LEU A 13 9.56 5.15 -32.48
N PRO A 14 9.85 3.83 -32.32
CA PRO A 14 10.63 3.09 -33.33
C PRO A 14 9.90 2.88 -34.66
N LYS A 15 8.56 2.83 -34.63
CA LYS A 15 7.77 2.54 -35.86
C LYS A 15 6.54 3.44 -35.91
N PRO A 16 6.27 4.09 -37.04
CA PRO A 16 5.04 4.85 -37.24
C PRO A 16 3.81 3.92 -37.26
N GLY A 17 2.65 4.45 -36.87
CA GLY A 17 1.37 3.71 -36.89
C GLY A 17 1.20 2.64 -35.85
N LYS A 18 2.12 2.50 -34.87
CA LYS A 18 1.95 1.63 -33.70
C LYS A 18 1.59 2.44 -32.44
N GLU A 19 0.81 1.81 -31.59
CA GLU A 19 0.55 2.33 -30.23
C GLU A 19 1.67 1.91 -29.28
N TYR A 20 2.05 2.83 -28.42
CA TYR A 20 3.07 2.63 -27.40
C TYR A 20 2.54 3.07 -26.04
N LEU A 21 2.69 2.23 -25.02
CA LEU A 21 2.45 2.60 -23.64
C LEU A 21 3.71 3.27 -23.08
N VAL A 22 3.55 4.47 -22.56
CA VAL A 22 4.63 5.23 -21.96
C VAL A 22 4.35 5.36 -20.47
N PHE A 23 5.31 4.96 -19.64
CA PHE A 23 5.26 5.06 -18.19
C PHE A 23 6.27 6.12 -17.74
N PRO A 24 5.85 7.38 -17.56
CA PRO A 24 6.74 8.42 -17.10
C PRO A 24 7.09 8.21 -15.62
N ASP A 25 8.31 8.53 -15.23
CA ASP A 25 8.69 8.60 -13.84
C ASP A 25 7.98 9.78 -13.16
N ILE A 26 7.15 9.48 -12.19
CA ILE A 26 6.40 10.49 -11.45
C ILE A 26 7.14 10.83 -10.17
N ILE A 27 7.42 12.12 -9.98
CA ILE A 27 8.03 12.63 -8.74
C ILE A 27 6.91 12.90 -7.74
N TRP A 28 6.67 11.92 -6.87
CA TRP A 28 5.60 11.96 -5.88
C TRP A 28 5.94 12.85 -4.68
N ASN A 29 4.95 13.60 -4.22
CA ASN A 29 5.00 14.25 -2.91
C ASN A 29 4.40 13.28 -1.87
N TYR A 30 5.27 12.47 -1.26
CA TYR A 30 4.86 11.43 -0.29
C TYR A 30 4.19 12.03 0.95
N GLN A 31 4.57 13.23 1.37
CA GLN A 31 3.91 13.89 2.49
C GLN A 31 2.45 14.22 2.15
N ALA A 32 2.21 14.82 1.01
CA ALA A 32 0.85 15.13 0.56
C ALA A 32 -0.01 13.87 0.35
N LEU A 33 0.60 12.77 -0.11
CA LEU A 33 -0.10 11.48 -0.23
C LEU A 33 -0.46 10.91 1.15
N ARG A 34 0.43 11.02 2.13
CA ARG A 34 0.22 10.56 3.50
C ARG A 34 -0.88 11.36 4.21
N ASP A 35 -0.91 12.67 3.99
CA ASP A 35 -1.89 13.57 4.58
C ASP A 35 -3.27 13.47 3.92
N ASN A 36 -3.36 12.78 2.77
CA ASN A 36 -4.60 12.62 2.03
C ASN A 36 -5.49 11.51 2.62
N ASN A 37 -6.45 11.90 3.44
CA ASN A 37 -7.35 10.96 4.12
C ASN A 37 -8.65 10.67 3.38
N GLN A 38 -8.88 11.29 2.22
CA GLN A 38 -10.10 11.13 1.43
C GLN A 38 -9.82 11.25 -0.06
N ALA A 39 -10.75 10.81 -0.90
CA ALA A 39 -10.63 10.95 -2.34
C ALA A 39 -10.73 12.43 -2.75
N VAL A 40 -9.77 12.93 -3.50
CA VAL A 40 -9.67 14.30 -3.99
C VAL A 40 -9.62 14.30 -5.52
N PRO A 41 -10.46 15.07 -6.22
CA PRO A 41 -10.35 15.21 -7.67
C PRO A 41 -9.07 15.99 -8.04
N VAL A 42 -8.30 15.42 -8.95
CA VAL A 42 -7.03 15.99 -9.43
C VAL A 42 -7.05 16.09 -10.93
N SER A 43 -6.82 17.27 -11.47
CA SER A 43 -6.69 17.47 -12.92
C SER A 43 -5.25 17.27 -13.36
N ILE A 44 -5.05 16.32 -14.26
CA ILE A 44 -3.75 16.02 -14.87
C ILE A 44 -3.74 16.62 -16.26
N SER A 45 -2.66 17.35 -16.56
CA SER A 45 -2.39 17.92 -17.87
C SER A 45 -1.23 17.16 -18.52
N VAL A 46 -1.48 16.63 -19.70
CA VAL A 46 -0.47 15.97 -20.53
C VAL A 46 -0.17 16.85 -21.74
N LYS A 47 1.08 17.26 -21.86
CA LYS A 47 1.61 17.98 -23.00
C LYS A 47 2.56 17.05 -23.74
N ALA A 48 2.46 16.96 -25.04
CA ALA A 48 3.36 16.18 -25.86
C ALA A 48 3.96 17.02 -26.98
N GLU A 49 5.19 16.70 -27.36
CA GLU A 49 5.88 17.30 -28.47
C GLU A 49 6.48 16.18 -29.34
N LEU A 50 6.23 16.24 -30.65
CA LEU A 50 6.77 15.28 -31.60
C LEU A 50 7.61 16.05 -32.63
N ASN A 51 8.88 15.73 -32.72
CA ASN A 51 9.82 16.40 -33.67
C ASN A 51 9.75 17.94 -33.57
N ARG A 52 9.77 18.46 -32.34
CA ARG A 52 9.64 19.91 -32.04
C ARG A 52 8.29 20.52 -32.39
N LYS A 53 7.30 19.72 -32.75
CA LYS A 53 5.93 20.17 -32.99
C LYS A 53 5.07 19.88 -31.77
N LYS A 54 4.54 20.93 -31.15
CA LYS A 54 3.62 20.79 -30.00
C LYS A 54 2.30 20.15 -30.44
N MET A 55 1.89 19.14 -29.69
CA MET A 55 0.59 18.49 -29.84
C MET A 55 -0.46 19.19 -28.95
N PRO A 56 -1.76 19.05 -29.25
CA PRO A 56 -2.80 19.56 -28.39
C PRO A 56 -2.68 19.01 -26.96
N GLN A 57 -2.75 19.90 -25.99
CA GLN A 57 -2.76 19.53 -24.58
C GLN A 57 -4.00 18.68 -24.26
N ARG A 58 -3.81 17.63 -23.47
CA ARG A 58 -4.91 16.82 -22.96
C ARG A 58 -5.04 17.03 -21.45
N LEU A 59 -6.26 17.23 -21.00
CA LEU A 59 -6.61 17.33 -19.60
C LEU A 59 -7.47 16.12 -19.22
N LYS A 60 -7.17 15.52 -18.06
CA LYS A 60 -7.98 14.45 -17.48
C LYS A 60 -8.09 14.66 -15.99
N THR A 61 -9.31 14.57 -15.48
CA THR A 61 -9.53 14.56 -14.03
C THR A 61 -9.57 13.11 -13.54
N ILE A 62 -8.83 12.82 -12.49
CA ILE A 62 -8.83 11.54 -11.79
C ILE A 62 -9.16 11.77 -10.32
N SER A 63 -9.58 10.73 -9.61
CA SER A 63 -9.70 10.76 -8.16
C SER A 63 -8.43 10.22 -7.53
N MET A 64 -7.69 11.08 -6.83
CA MET A 64 -6.58 10.66 -6.00
C MET A 64 -7.15 10.16 -4.68
N ARG A 65 -7.00 8.86 -4.43
CA ARG A 65 -7.47 8.21 -3.21
C ARG A 65 -6.41 8.29 -2.11
N SER A 66 -6.83 8.03 -0.87
CA SER A 66 -5.90 7.88 0.25
C SER A 66 -4.96 6.70 0.01
N ILE A 67 -3.71 6.82 0.46
CA ILE A 67 -2.77 5.68 0.47
C ILE A 67 -3.23 4.55 1.38
N ASN A 68 -4.15 4.83 2.32
CA ASN A 68 -4.77 3.84 3.19
C ASN A 68 -5.92 3.06 2.52
N GLU A 69 -6.18 3.30 1.24
CA GLU A 69 -7.16 2.56 0.45
C GLU A 69 -6.49 1.61 -0.52
N CYS A 70 -6.31 0.35 -0.08
CA CYS A 70 -5.79 -0.71 -0.94
C CYS A 70 -6.84 -1.10 -1.98
N PRO A 71 -6.55 -1.05 -3.29
CA PRO A 71 -7.44 -1.55 -4.31
C PRO A 71 -7.48 -3.10 -4.26
N LEU A 72 -8.68 -3.66 -4.06
CA LEU A 72 -8.94 -5.09 -4.11
C LEU A 72 -9.17 -5.59 -5.52
N GLY A 73 -9.73 -4.74 -6.35
CA GLY A 73 -10.03 -5.06 -7.73
C GLY A 73 -10.82 -3.97 -8.42
N TYR A 74 -10.96 -4.11 -9.72
CA TYR A 74 -11.76 -3.20 -10.51
C TYR A 74 -12.53 -3.94 -11.62
N VAL A 75 -13.58 -3.31 -12.11
CA VAL A 75 -14.35 -3.78 -13.25
C VAL A 75 -13.98 -2.90 -14.45
N ASP A 76 -13.58 -3.52 -15.55
CA ASP A 76 -13.24 -2.82 -16.78
C ASP A 76 -14.49 -2.46 -17.62
N ASP A 77 -14.28 -1.75 -18.73
CA ASP A 77 -15.34 -1.31 -19.64
C ASP A 77 -16.11 -2.49 -20.29
N LYS A 78 -15.57 -3.71 -20.22
CA LYS A 78 -16.20 -4.94 -20.70
C LYS A 78 -16.91 -5.70 -19.58
N MET A 79 -17.09 -5.08 -18.42
CA MET A 79 -17.69 -5.67 -17.21
C MET A 79 -16.91 -6.88 -16.68
N LYS A 80 -15.63 -6.99 -16.98
CA LYS A 80 -14.77 -8.03 -16.42
C LYS A 80 -14.13 -7.52 -15.13
N PHE A 81 -14.20 -8.35 -14.08
CA PHE A 81 -13.50 -8.09 -12.83
C PHE A 81 -12.02 -8.45 -12.94
N HIS A 82 -11.17 -7.59 -12.45
CA HIS A 82 -9.73 -7.76 -12.32
C HIS A 82 -9.37 -7.70 -10.85
N ASP A 83 -8.84 -8.79 -10.32
CA ASP A 83 -8.33 -8.88 -8.96
C ASP A 83 -7.00 -8.14 -8.86
N THR A 84 -6.82 -7.37 -7.80
CA THR A 84 -5.60 -6.63 -7.46
C THR A 84 -5.19 -6.85 -6.01
N GLY A 85 -5.62 -7.96 -5.42
CA GLY A 85 -5.36 -8.30 -4.02
C GLY A 85 -3.87 -8.36 -3.66
N GLU A 86 -2.99 -8.61 -4.65
CA GLU A 86 -1.54 -8.56 -4.46
C GLU A 86 -1.03 -7.21 -3.95
N PHE A 87 -1.77 -6.12 -4.14
CA PHE A 87 -1.38 -4.81 -3.64
C PHE A 87 -1.38 -4.71 -2.11
N PHE A 88 -2.00 -5.65 -1.41
CA PHE A 88 -1.84 -5.74 0.05
C PHE A 88 -0.38 -5.91 0.47
N ALA A 89 0.44 -6.56 -0.34
CA ALA A 89 1.87 -6.72 -0.05
C ALA A 89 2.61 -5.38 0.10
N ALA A 90 2.11 -4.29 -0.51
CA ALA A 90 2.69 -2.96 -0.37
C ALA A 90 2.54 -2.35 1.04
N TYR A 91 1.67 -2.92 1.87
CA TYR A 91 1.47 -2.47 3.25
C TYR A 91 2.33 -3.25 4.25
N VAL A 92 2.94 -4.35 3.84
CA VAL A 92 3.89 -5.11 4.66
C VAL A 92 5.23 -4.37 4.64
N ASN A 93 5.72 -4.01 5.82
CA ASN A 93 6.99 -3.29 5.97
C ASN A 93 7.78 -3.91 7.13
N GLU A 94 8.53 -4.97 6.82
CA GLU A 94 9.35 -5.70 7.79
C GLU A 94 10.51 -4.88 8.34
N GLU A 95 10.97 -3.87 7.62
CA GLU A 95 12.05 -2.98 8.05
C GLU A 95 11.57 -1.78 8.88
N HIS A 96 10.29 -1.73 9.21
CA HIS A 96 9.77 -0.62 9.98
C HIS A 96 10.37 -0.57 11.39
N PRO A 97 10.82 0.60 11.92
CA PRO A 97 11.47 0.67 13.22
C PRO A 97 10.63 0.15 14.40
N GLN A 98 9.32 0.15 14.27
CA GLN A 98 8.43 -0.43 15.28
C GLN A 98 8.44 -1.96 15.28
N ILE A 99 8.74 -2.59 14.14
CA ILE A 99 8.90 -4.06 14.08
C ILE A 99 10.09 -4.48 14.91
N ASP A 100 11.22 -3.77 14.80
CA ASP A 100 12.39 -4.04 15.65
C ASP A 100 12.08 -3.94 17.15
N LYS A 101 11.25 -2.98 17.55
CA LYS A 101 10.81 -2.84 18.93
C LYS A 101 9.92 -4.01 19.35
N LEU A 102 8.96 -4.39 18.52
CA LEU A 102 8.07 -5.53 18.78
C LEU A 102 8.86 -6.84 18.92
N LEU A 103 9.85 -7.06 18.04
CA LEU A 103 10.73 -8.23 18.13
C LEU A 103 11.54 -8.25 19.42
N ARG A 104 12.10 -7.12 19.85
CA ARG A 104 12.82 -7.01 21.13
C ARG A 104 11.91 -7.26 22.31
N GLU A 105 10.73 -6.66 22.35
CA GLU A 105 9.72 -6.90 23.40
C GLU A 105 9.30 -8.37 23.44
N ALA A 106 9.20 -9.04 22.28
CA ALA A 106 8.89 -10.46 22.21
C ALA A 106 10.04 -11.33 22.77
N LEU A 107 11.29 -10.97 22.52
CA LEU A 107 12.46 -11.64 23.17
C LEU A 107 12.47 -11.42 24.68
N ASP A 108 12.09 -10.25 25.16
CA ASP A 108 12.02 -9.95 26.61
C ASP A 108 10.98 -10.81 27.34
N THR A 109 10.02 -11.40 26.63
CA THR A 109 9.09 -12.40 27.20
C THR A 109 9.79 -13.69 27.63
N ARG A 110 10.99 -13.96 27.11
CA ARG A 110 11.76 -15.20 27.30
C ARG A 110 11.07 -16.47 26.83
N LEU A 111 10.03 -16.35 26.01
CA LEU A 111 9.39 -17.48 25.35
C LEU A 111 10.28 -18.05 24.23
N VAL A 112 11.05 -17.18 23.61
CA VAL A 112 12.09 -17.51 22.62
C VAL A 112 13.34 -16.71 22.92
N ASN A 113 14.50 -17.26 22.60
CA ASN A 113 15.79 -16.59 22.78
C ASN A 113 16.25 -15.84 21.53
N ARG A 114 15.68 -16.17 20.39
CA ARG A 114 15.96 -15.57 19.09
C ARG A 114 14.87 -15.90 18.10
N PHE A 115 14.71 -15.09 17.06
CA PHE A 115 13.87 -15.38 15.91
C PHE A 115 14.70 -16.06 14.82
N LEU A 116 14.32 -17.25 14.43
CA LEU A 116 15.00 -18.07 13.41
C LEU A 116 14.15 -18.27 12.15
N GLY A 117 12.89 -17.82 12.19
CA GLY A 117 11.91 -18.15 11.16
C GLY A 117 11.81 -19.67 10.99
N TYR A 118 11.91 -20.12 9.77
CA TYR A 118 11.91 -21.55 9.39
C TYR A 118 13.31 -22.17 9.31
N GLN A 119 14.35 -21.46 9.73
CA GLN A 119 15.72 -21.98 9.70
C GLN A 119 16.01 -22.75 11.00
N GLY A 120 16.34 -24.03 10.87
CA GLY A 120 16.66 -24.88 12.02
C GLY A 120 16.36 -26.35 11.76
N ASP A 121 16.54 -27.19 12.77
CA ASP A 121 16.40 -28.64 12.72
C ASP A 121 14.92 -29.10 12.69
N THR A 122 14.68 -30.40 12.42
CA THR A 122 13.38 -31.04 12.11
C THR A 122 12.30 -30.98 13.20
N SER A 123 12.57 -30.45 14.38
CA SER A 123 11.57 -30.10 15.42
C SER A 123 10.92 -28.72 15.21
N GLN A 124 10.86 -28.26 14.00
CA GLN A 124 10.67 -26.85 13.61
C GLN A 124 9.30 -26.26 13.88
N SER A 125 8.22 -27.05 13.80
CA SER A 125 6.86 -26.51 14.02
C SER A 125 6.70 -25.92 15.42
N GLU A 126 7.20 -26.60 16.43
CA GLU A 126 7.14 -26.13 17.82
C GLU A 126 7.94 -24.82 18.03
N ASN A 127 9.07 -24.67 17.33
CA ASN A 127 9.87 -23.46 17.41
C ASN A 127 9.22 -22.28 16.69
N VAL A 128 8.56 -22.51 15.55
CA VAL A 128 7.78 -21.49 14.84
C VAL A 128 6.58 -21.06 15.68
N ASP A 129 5.83 -22.01 16.25
CA ASP A 129 4.69 -21.72 17.11
C ASP A 129 5.09 -20.87 18.33
N LYS A 130 6.23 -21.15 18.95
CA LYS A 130 6.76 -20.33 20.05
C LYS A 130 7.12 -18.91 19.62
N GLN A 131 7.69 -18.74 18.41
CA GLN A 131 8.01 -17.42 17.85
C GLN A 131 6.72 -16.61 17.59
N VAL A 132 5.73 -17.24 16.95
CA VAL A 132 4.42 -16.63 16.71
C VAL A 132 3.74 -16.28 18.04
N TYR A 133 3.78 -17.20 19.01
CA TYR A 133 3.18 -16.96 20.32
C TYR A 133 3.87 -15.80 21.08
N ALA A 134 5.19 -15.67 20.98
CA ALA A 134 5.91 -14.56 21.60
C ALA A 134 5.47 -13.21 21.01
N LEU A 135 5.35 -13.10 19.68
CA LEU A 135 4.84 -11.91 19.00
C LEU A 135 3.39 -11.64 19.37
N TRP A 136 2.54 -12.65 19.33
CA TRP A 136 1.14 -12.55 19.74
C TRP A 136 0.99 -12.02 21.17
N ASN A 137 1.81 -12.48 22.11
CA ASN A 137 1.79 -12.04 23.50
C ASN A 137 2.07 -10.54 23.64
N VAL A 138 3.01 -10.03 22.86
CA VAL A 138 3.34 -8.60 22.83
C VAL A 138 2.20 -7.78 22.21
N LEU A 139 1.67 -8.24 21.07
CA LEU A 139 0.54 -7.56 20.40
C LEU A 139 -0.72 -7.56 21.27
N GLN A 140 -1.01 -8.66 21.96
CA GLN A 140 -2.14 -8.76 22.86
C GLN A 140 -2.04 -7.75 24.02
N LYS A 141 -0.85 -7.53 24.57
CA LYS A 141 -0.61 -6.53 25.64
C LYS A 141 -0.83 -5.09 25.18
N ARG A 142 -0.77 -4.83 23.86
CA ARG A 142 -1.05 -3.51 23.31
C ARG A 142 -2.53 -3.14 23.32
N ASN A 143 -3.40 -4.10 23.64
CA ASN A 143 -4.83 -3.88 23.82
C ASN A 143 -5.48 -3.18 22.62
N PHE A 144 -5.12 -3.59 21.41
CA PHE A 144 -5.75 -3.12 20.18
C PHE A 144 -7.26 -3.34 20.24
N LYS A 145 -8.00 -2.32 19.84
CA LYS A 145 -9.44 -2.40 19.72
C LYS A 145 -9.83 -2.64 18.27
N TYR A 146 -10.76 -3.56 18.08
CA TYR A 146 -11.28 -3.79 16.74
C TYR A 146 -12.06 -2.59 16.24
N SER A 147 -11.73 -2.12 15.04
CA SER A 147 -12.42 -1.05 14.35
C SER A 147 -12.96 -1.57 13.02
N SER A 148 -14.27 -1.58 12.87
CA SER A 148 -14.95 -2.03 11.64
C SER A 148 -14.90 -1.01 10.50
N THR A 149 -14.10 0.05 10.62
CA THR A 149 -13.96 1.07 9.57
C THR A 149 -13.25 0.48 8.36
N THR A 150 -14.02 -0.14 7.49
CA THR A 150 -13.54 -0.78 6.26
C THR A 150 -13.87 0.04 5.01
N ASN A 151 -14.74 1.06 5.17
CA ASN A 151 -15.25 1.82 4.04
C ASN A 151 -14.20 2.76 3.48
N SER A 152 -14.11 2.76 2.16
CA SER A 152 -13.32 3.74 1.42
C SER A 152 -13.99 5.13 1.47
N SER A 153 -13.18 6.17 1.30
CA SER A 153 -13.66 7.56 1.27
C SER A 153 -14.56 7.87 0.05
N LEU A 154 -14.51 7.02 -0.98
CA LEU A 154 -15.28 7.14 -2.20
C LEU A 154 -15.90 5.81 -2.58
N SER A 155 -17.21 5.70 -2.47
CA SER A 155 -17.94 4.56 -3.00
C SER A 155 -17.83 4.51 -4.53
N SER A 156 -17.56 3.33 -5.08
CA SER A 156 -17.44 3.12 -6.51
C SER A 156 -17.98 1.74 -6.88
N ASN A 157 -18.75 1.69 -7.97
CA ASN A 157 -19.19 0.44 -8.56
C ASN A 157 -18.14 -0.18 -9.49
N VAL A 158 -17.03 0.53 -9.73
CA VAL A 158 -15.98 0.14 -10.68
C VAL A 158 -14.71 -0.26 -9.94
N VAL A 159 -14.36 0.42 -8.85
CA VAL A 159 -13.15 0.15 -8.07
C VAL A 159 -13.54 -0.23 -6.65
N TYR A 160 -13.14 -1.42 -6.27
CA TYR A 160 -13.34 -1.95 -4.92
C TYR A 160 -12.08 -1.73 -4.12
N THR A 161 -12.21 -1.16 -2.94
CA THR A 161 -11.08 -0.86 -2.06
C THR A 161 -11.34 -1.31 -0.64
N GLN A 162 -10.27 -1.65 0.06
CA GLN A 162 -10.24 -1.96 1.47
C GLN A 162 -9.37 -0.94 2.19
N ARG A 163 -9.85 -0.38 3.27
CA ARG A 163 -9.02 0.47 4.12
C ARG A 163 -8.00 -0.38 4.88
N VAL A 164 -6.74 0.00 4.77
CA VAL A 164 -5.60 -0.59 5.48
C VAL A 164 -4.88 0.54 6.20
N ARG A 165 -4.65 0.38 7.50
CA ARG A 165 -3.85 1.32 8.28
C ARG A 165 -2.38 1.03 8.09
N THR A 166 -1.58 2.08 8.07
CA THR A 166 -0.13 1.93 8.24
C THR A 166 0.16 1.45 9.66
N LEU A 167 1.33 0.86 9.87
CA LEU A 167 1.73 0.38 11.20
C LEU A 167 1.76 1.53 12.23
N ASP A 168 2.23 2.71 11.83
CA ASP A 168 2.23 3.90 12.70
C ASP A 168 0.81 4.30 13.10
N ASP A 169 -0.12 4.43 12.13
CA ASP A 169 -1.50 4.81 12.39
C ASP A 169 -2.20 3.82 13.34
N ALA A 170 -1.93 2.53 13.17
CA ALA A 170 -2.52 1.50 13.99
C ALA A 170 -1.98 1.51 15.43
N LEU A 171 -0.67 1.69 15.59
CA LEU A 171 -0.04 1.79 16.91
C LEU A 171 -0.45 3.07 17.64
N GLU A 172 -0.54 4.19 16.95
CA GLU A 172 -0.93 5.48 17.51
C GLU A 172 -2.40 5.47 17.96
N SER A 173 -3.29 4.99 17.07
CA SER A 173 -4.73 4.94 17.38
C SER A 173 -5.12 3.78 18.29
N SER A 174 -4.28 2.77 18.45
CA SER A 174 -4.58 1.48 19.09
C SER A 174 -5.83 0.81 18.49
N GLN A 175 -6.07 0.99 17.21
CA GLN A 175 -7.20 0.42 16.48
C GLN A 175 -6.73 -0.35 15.26
N ILE A 176 -7.27 -1.55 15.07
CA ILE A 176 -7.00 -2.41 13.92
C ILE A 176 -8.30 -3.05 13.43
N ASN A 177 -8.33 -3.40 12.15
CA ASN A 177 -9.30 -4.35 11.59
C ASN A 177 -8.62 -5.70 11.31
N CYS A 178 -9.34 -6.64 10.74
CA CYS A 178 -8.79 -7.96 10.41
C CYS A 178 -7.65 -7.88 9.39
N VAL A 179 -7.73 -6.97 8.42
CA VAL A 179 -6.71 -6.79 7.38
C VAL A 179 -5.45 -6.16 7.99
N ASP A 180 -5.62 -5.09 8.79
CA ASP A 180 -4.50 -4.46 9.49
C ASP A 180 -3.74 -5.50 10.33
N GLY A 181 -4.47 -6.34 11.09
CA GLY A 181 -3.88 -7.39 11.90
C GLY A 181 -3.13 -8.44 11.07
N SER A 182 -3.63 -8.78 9.87
CA SER A 182 -2.95 -9.72 8.97
C SER A 182 -1.68 -9.14 8.34
N VAL A 183 -1.66 -7.84 8.10
CA VAL A 183 -0.48 -7.14 7.55
C VAL A 183 0.62 -6.98 8.61
N PHE A 184 0.26 -6.94 9.92
CA PHE A 184 1.22 -6.77 11.02
C PHE A 184 1.89 -8.08 11.43
N LEU A 185 1.24 -9.24 11.21
CA LEU A 185 1.75 -10.57 11.53
C LEU A 185 2.59 -11.16 10.42
#